data_23d1d00fb2a9d4594c4d6b782db93c26
#
_entry.id   23d1d00fb2a9d4594c4d6b782db93c26
#
_cell.length_a   1.000
_cell.length_b   1.000
_cell.length_c   1.000
_cell.angle_alpha   90.00
_cell.angle_beta   90.00
_cell.angle_gamma   90.00
#
_symmetry.space_group_name_H-M   'P 1'
#
loop_
_entity.id
_entity.type
_entity.pdbx_description
1 polymer ?
#
loop_
_entity_poly.entity_id
_entity_poly.type
_entity_poly.pdbx_seq_one_letter_code
_entity_poly.pdbx_strand_id
1 'polypeptide(L)'
;MTEEKQMIVEKILKMMEKGLGEEPKPMVLMSKLIPEWIPRQAQEKKFVMEQLNHIPSKYKHLIMIAASAAVGCHLCTETFIKIACRAGVTKEEIAEAILATRFALASTTFATAVEGMEFLTSKE
;
A
#
# COMPACT_ATOMS: atom_id res chain seq x y z
N MET A 1 2.89 27.93 -10.57
CA MET A 1 3.69 27.46 -9.42
C MET A 1 5.08 28.10 -9.46
N THR A 2 5.61 28.47 -8.32
CA THR A 2 6.94 29.10 -8.26
C THR A 2 8.03 28.09 -8.58
N GLU A 3 9.17 28.58 -9.02
CA GLU A 3 10.35 27.79 -9.30
C GLU A 3 10.80 26.98 -8.07
N GLU A 4 10.75 27.63 -6.89
CA GLU A 4 11.09 27.00 -5.63
C GLU A 4 10.18 25.82 -5.30
N LYS A 5 8.86 26.00 -5.46
CA LYS A 5 7.89 24.92 -5.22
C LYS A 5 8.07 23.77 -6.20
N GLN A 6 8.38 24.09 -7.45
CA GLN A 6 8.66 23.08 -8.47
C GLN A 6 9.89 22.26 -8.11
N MET A 7 10.93 22.89 -7.59
CA MET A 7 12.15 22.20 -7.14
C MET A 7 11.85 21.24 -5.99
N ILE A 8 10.95 21.64 -5.07
CA ILE A 8 10.53 20.77 -3.96
C ILE A 8 9.82 19.53 -4.49
N VAL A 9 8.91 19.70 -5.45
CA VAL A 9 8.20 18.58 -6.07
C VAL A 9 9.17 17.61 -6.74
N GLU A 10 10.10 18.14 -7.53
CA GLU A 10 11.10 17.32 -8.22
C GLU A 10 11.98 16.53 -7.24
N LYS A 11 12.37 17.16 -6.14
CA LYS A 11 13.16 16.50 -5.09
C LYS A 11 12.39 15.36 -4.45
N ILE A 12 11.10 15.57 -4.16
CA ILE A 12 10.24 14.54 -3.58
C ILE A 12 10.12 13.36 -4.54
N LEU A 13 9.88 13.63 -5.82
CA LEU A 13 9.76 12.57 -6.83
C LEU A 13 11.03 11.74 -6.95
N LYS A 14 12.20 12.38 -6.87
CA LYS A 14 13.49 11.67 -6.88
C LYS A 14 13.66 10.79 -5.65
N MET A 15 13.22 11.25 -4.49
CA MET A 15 13.25 10.44 -3.27
C MET A 15 12.33 9.23 -3.37
N MET A 16 11.15 9.41 -3.96
CA MET A 16 10.21 8.32 -4.20
C MET A 16 10.80 7.29 -5.17
N GLU A 17 11.44 7.77 -6.24
CA GLU A 17 12.11 6.89 -7.21
C GLU A 17 13.22 6.09 -6.55
N LYS A 18 13.98 6.71 -5.69
CA LYS A 18 15.05 6.03 -4.96
C LYS A 18 14.50 4.94 -4.05
N GLY A 19 13.40 5.21 -3.36
CA GLY A 19 12.74 4.24 -2.47
C GLY A 19 12.10 3.08 -3.21
N LEU A 20 11.57 3.33 -4.39
CA LEU A 20 10.92 2.31 -5.22
C LEU A 20 11.91 1.55 -6.11
N GLY A 21 12.99 2.20 -6.53
CA GLY A 21 13.95 1.62 -7.45
C GLY A 21 13.61 1.84 -8.92
N GLU A 22 12.53 2.54 -9.19
CA GLU A 22 12.10 2.93 -10.54
C GLU A 22 11.21 4.16 -10.46
N GLU A 23 10.85 4.73 -11.60
CA GLU A 23 10.01 5.91 -11.65
C GLU A 23 8.63 5.63 -11.03
N PRO A 24 8.18 6.46 -10.04
CA PRO A 24 6.85 6.31 -9.46
C PRO A 24 5.80 6.90 -10.40
N LYS A 25 5.43 6.16 -11.42
CA LYS A 25 4.60 6.63 -12.52
C LYS A 25 3.33 7.37 -12.11
N PRO A 26 2.49 6.84 -11.19
CA PRO A 26 1.28 7.57 -10.78
C PRO A 26 1.60 8.93 -10.17
N MET A 27 2.66 9.03 -9.38
CA MET A 27 3.06 10.29 -8.74
C MET A 27 3.61 11.27 -9.78
N VAL A 28 4.39 10.79 -10.73
CA VAL A 28 4.90 11.63 -11.82
C VAL A 28 3.74 12.20 -12.64
N LEU A 29 2.76 11.37 -12.98
CA LEU A 29 1.58 11.82 -13.72
C LEU A 29 0.78 12.83 -12.90
N MET A 30 0.53 12.56 -11.62
CA MET A 30 -0.21 13.49 -10.77
C MET A 30 0.53 14.81 -10.58
N SER A 31 1.86 14.77 -10.55
CA SER A 31 2.67 15.99 -10.42
C SER A 31 2.48 16.95 -11.62
N LYS A 32 2.11 16.40 -12.77
CA LYS A 32 1.83 17.21 -13.96
C LYS A 32 0.43 17.82 -13.94
N LEU A 33 -0.48 17.20 -13.17
CA LEU A 33 -1.87 17.64 -13.08
C LEU A 33 -2.10 18.59 -11.90
N ILE A 34 -1.68 18.16 -10.70
CA ILE A 34 -1.84 18.95 -9.46
C ILE A 34 -0.54 18.83 -8.66
N PRO A 35 0.50 19.58 -9.06
CA PRO A 35 1.81 19.45 -8.40
C PRO A 35 1.79 19.79 -6.92
N GLU A 36 0.89 20.65 -6.46
CA GLU A 36 0.78 21.04 -5.05
C GLU A 36 0.40 19.89 -4.15
N TRP A 37 -0.18 18.83 -4.70
CA TRP A 37 -0.57 17.67 -3.92
C TRP A 37 0.64 16.79 -3.52
N ILE A 38 1.70 16.79 -4.31
CA ILE A 38 2.87 15.93 -4.08
C ILE A 38 3.49 16.14 -2.68
N PRO A 39 3.73 17.37 -2.22
CA PRO A 39 4.23 17.56 -0.85
C PRO A 39 3.27 17.06 0.23
N ARG A 40 1.98 17.15 -0.02
CA ARG A 40 0.97 16.64 0.94
C ARG A 40 1.03 15.13 1.06
N GLN A 41 1.16 14.44 -0.07
CA GLN A 41 1.32 12.99 -0.10
C GLN A 41 2.60 12.57 0.63
N ALA A 42 3.70 13.28 0.39
CA ALA A 42 4.97 12.99 1.05
C ALA A 42 4.87 13.18 2.56
N GLN A 43 4.16 14.21 3.03
CA GLN A 43 3.94 14.47 4.46
C GLN A 43 3.11 13.36 5.10
N GLU A 44 2.04 12.92 4.44
CA GLU A 44 1.19 11.85 4.95
C GLU A 44 1.97 10.53 5.05
N LYS A 45 2.74 10.20 4.01
CA LYS A 45 3.59 9.03 4.01
C LYS A 45 4.59 9.06 5.17
N LYS A 46 5.23 10.18 5.37
CA LYS A 46 6.19 10.36 6.47
C LYS A 46 5.50 10.22 7.82
N PHE A 47 4.32 10.80 7.97
CA PHE A 47 3.55 10.71 9.20
C PHE A 47 3.20 9.26 9.52
N VAL A 48 2.63 8.55 8.55
CA VAL A 48 2.17 7.17 8.74
C VAL A 48 3.33 6.21 8.92
N MET A 49 4.36 6.31 8.09
CA MET A 49 5.43 5.32 8.07
C MET A 49 6.55 5.59 9.08
N GLU A 50 6.82 6.85 9.41
CA GLU A 50 7.97 7.20 10.23
C GLU A 50 7.62 7.85 11.57
N GLN A 51 6.60 8.72 11.63
CA GLN A 51 6.28 9.48 12.83
C GLN A 51 5.40 8.73 13.81
N LEU A 52 4.47 7.92 13.32
CA LEU A 52 3.70 7.01 14.16
C LEU A 52 4.58 5.79 14.43
N ASN A 53 4.71 5.41 15.69
CA ASN A 53 5.68 4.39 16.08
C ASN A 53 5.13 3.24 16.94
N HIS A 54 3.82 3.11 17.08
CA HIS A 54 3.23 1.98 17.80
C HIS A 54 3.39 0.66 17.02
N ILE A 55 3.40 0.73 15.71
CA ILE A 55 3.64 -0.42 14.84
C ILE A 55 4.97 -0.19 14.11
N PRO A 56 5.96 -1.07 14.25
CA PRO A 56 7.23 -0.94 13.52
C PRO A 56 7.03 -0.87 12.01
N SER A 57 7.89 -0.12 11.32
CA SER A 57 7.80 0.11 9.87
C SER A 57 7.69 -1.17 9.05
N LYS A 58 8.41 -2.21 9.43
CA LYS A 58 8.34 -3.50 8.74
C LYS A 58 6.90 -3.99 8.61
N TYR A 59 6.16 -3.96 9.71
CA TYR A 59 4.77 -4.44 9.73
C TYR A 59 3.86 -3.52 8.93
N LYS A 60 4.16 -2.22 8.90
CA LYS A 60 3.39 -1.27 8.09
C LYS A 60 3.55 -1.59 6.60
N HIS A 61 4.76 -1.94 6.16
CA HIS A 61 4.98 -2.39 4.78
C HIS A 61 4.15 -3.64 4.47
N LEU A 62 4.12 -4.60 5.39
CA LEU A 62 3.35 -5.83 5.22
C LEU A 62 1.84 -5.56 5.18
N ILE A 63 1.37 -4.63 6.03
CA ILE A 63 -0.04 -4.21 6.05
C ILE A 63 -0.43 -3.59 4.70
N MET A 64 0.42 -2.73 4.15
CA MET A 64 0.15 -2.09 2.86
C MET A 64 0.07 -3.11 1.73
N ILE A 65 0.96 -4.09 1.73
CA ILE A 65 0.94 -5.18 0.75
C ILE A 65 -0.37 -5.98 0.90
N ALA A 66 -0.71 -6.36 2.12
CA ALA A 66 -1.91 -7.14 2.40
C ALA A 66 -3.18 -6.40 1.97
N ALA A 67 -3.30 -5.12 2.32
CA ALA A 67 -4.46 -4.31 1.98
C ALA A 67 -4.62 -4.16 0.48
N SER A 68 -3.53 -3.87 -0.24
CA SER A 68 -3.58 -3.68 -1.69
C SER A 68 -3.87 -4.98 -2.43
N ALA A 69 -3.32 -6.10 -1.96
CA ALA A 69 -3.59 -7.42 -2.53
C ALA A 69 -5.06 -7.81 -2.32
N ALA A 70 -5.60 -7.52 -1.13
CA ALA A 70 -6.98 -7.85 -0.79
C ALA A 70 -7.99 -7.13 -1.69
N VAL A 71 -7.72 -5.89 -2.06
CA VAL A 71 -8.62 -5.12 -2.94
C VAL A 71 -8.32 -5.33 -4.43
N GLY A 72 -7.30 -6.11 -4.74
CA GLY A 72 -6.97 -6.44 -6.13
C GLY A 72 -6.25 -5.35 -6.92
N CYS A 73 -5.54 -4.46 -6.23
CA CYS A 73 -4.75 -3.44 -6.90
C CYS A 73 -3.38 -3.99 -7.30
N HIS A 74 -3.22 -4.40 -8.55
CA HIS A 74 -1.98 -5.02 -9.05
C HIS A 74 -0.81 -4.06 -8.97
N LEU A 75 -0.98 -2.84 -9.47
CA LEU A 75 0.09 -1.83 -9.44
C LEU A 75 0.49 -1.48 -8.02
N CYS A 76 -0.47 -1.26 -7.14
CA CYS A 76 -0.20 -0.93 -5.74
C CYS A 76 0.57 -2.05 -5.04
N THR A 77 0.14 -3.30 -5.24
CA THR A 77 0.78 -4.46 -4.62
C THR A 77 2.22 -4.60 -5.09
N GLU A 78 2.45 -4.51 -6.40
CA GLU A 78 3.80 -4.57 -6.94
C GLU A 78 4.69 -3.45 -6.40
N THR A 79 4.16 -2.25 -6.37
CA THR A 79 4.88 -1.07 -5.86
C THR A 79 5.26 -1.26 -4.39
N PHE A 80 4.31 -1.67 -3.56
CA PHE A 80 4.57 -1.83 -2.12
C PHE A 80 5.51 -2.99 -1.84
N ILE A 81 5.47 -4.06 -2.62
CA ILE A 81 6.44 -5.16 -2.50
C ILE A 81 7.85 -4.68 -2.82
N LYS A 82 8.02 -3.92 -3.91
CA LYS A 82 9.32 -3.37 -4.29
C LYS A 82 9.88 -2.44 -3.20
N ILE A 83 9.06 -1.56 -2.67
CA ILE A 83 9.45 -0.65 -1.60
C ILE A 83 9.84 -1.43 -0.34
N ALA A 84 9.04 -2.43 0.04
CA ALA A 84 9.31 -3.27 1.21
C ALA A 84 10.65 -3.99 1.08
N CYS A 85 10.93 -4.57 -0.07
CA CYS A 85 12.21 -5.24 -0.33
C CYS A 85 13.39 -4.28 -0.18
N ARG A 86 13.27 -3.07 -0.72
CA ARG A 86 14.33 -2.07 -0.61
C ARG A 86 14.50 -1.56 0.81
N ALA A 87 13.46 -1.65 1.62
CA ALA A 87 13.50 -1.30 3.04
C ALA A 87 14.00 -2.43 3.93
N GLY A 88 14.35 -3.59 3.36
CA GLY A 88 14.94 -4.71 4.10
C GLY A 88 13.95 -5.78 4.55
N VAL A 89 12.68 -5.69 4.16
CA VAL A 89 11.70 -6.75 4.44
C VAL A 89 12.04 -7.96 3.58
N THR A 90 12.08 -9.14 4.19
CA THR A 90 12.50 -10.36 3.48
C THR A 90 11.39 -10.91 2.58
N LYS A 91 11.80 -11.65 1.56
CA LYS A 91 10.83 -12.30 0.66
C LYS A 91 9.95 -13.31 1.41
N GLU A 92 10.50 -13.94 2.43
CA GLU A 92 9.76 -14.89 3.26
C GLU A 92 8.68 -14.18 4.08
N GLU A 93 9.01 -13.03 4.65
CA GLU A 93 8.04 -12.22 5.39
C GLU A 93 6.91 -11.74 4.47
N ILE A 94 7.24 -11.32 3.26
CA ILE A 94 6.24 -10.89 2.29
C ILE A 94 5.35 -12.05 1.87
N ALA A 95 5.94 -13.21 1.61
CA ALA A 95 5.18 -14.41 1.25
C ALA A 95 4.21 -14.81 2.35
N GLU A 96 4.65 -14.78 3.62
CA GLU A 96 3.79 -15.09 4.75
C GLU A 96 2.64 -14.09 4.89
N ALA A 97 2.90 -12.81 4.65
CA ALA A 97 1.86 -11.78 4.67
C ALA A 97 0.80 -12.04 3.58
N ILE A 98 1.23 -12.46 2.40
CA ILE A 98 0.32 -12.82 1.31
C ILE A 98 -0.53 -14.03 1.68
N LEU A 99 0.09 -15.05 2.27
CA LEU A 99 -0.65 -16.24 2.73
C LEU A 99 -1.64 -15.90 3.85
N ALA A 100 -1.23 -15.05 4.80
CA ALA A 100 -2.12 -14.60 5.86
C ALA A 100 -3.31 -13.81 5.30
N THR A 101 -3.07 -12.97 4.28
CA THR A 101 -4.11 -12.24 3.58
C THR A 101 -5.11 -13.19 2.94
N ARG A 102 -4.60 -14.19 2.21
CA ARG A 102 -5.44 -15.19 1.56
C ARG A 102 -6.28 -15.96 2.59
N PHE A 103 -5.67 -16.35 3.69
CA PHE A 103 -6.36 -17.06 4.76
C PHE A 103 -7.48 -16.21 5.35
N ALA A 104 -7.20 -14.93 5.63
CA ALA A 104 -8.21 -14.00 6.15
C ALA A 104 -9.37 -13.83 5.16
N LEU A 105 -9.08 -13.68 3.87
CA LEU A 105 -10.10 -13.50 2.84
C LEU A 105 -10.96 -14.75 2.65
N ALA A 106 -10.43 -15.92 2.92
CA ALA A 106 -11.20 -17.17 2.81
C ALA A 106 -12.42 -17.18 3.73
N SER A 107 -12.34 -16.50 4.87
CA SER A 107 -13.47 -16.42 5.81
C SER A 107 -14.63 -15.57 5.27
N THR A 108 -14.38 -14.71 4.30
CA THR A 108 -15.43 -13.86 3.72
C THR A 108 -16.50 -14.69 3.00
N THR A 109 -16.11 -15.85 2.47
CA THR A 109 -17.04 -16.75 1.79
C THR A 109 -18.15 -17.20 2.74
N PHE A 110 -17.78 -17.67 3.92
CA PHE A 110 -18.75 -18.11 4.91
C PHE A 110 -19.55 -16.94 5.47
N ALA A 111 -18.89 -15.81 5.77
CA ALA A 111 -19.59 -14.63 6.26
C ALA A 111 -20.61 -14.11 5.24
N THR A 112 -20.27 -14.16 3.97
CA THR A 112 -21.16 -13.76 2.89
C THR A 112 -22.34 -14.71 2.75
N ALA A 113 -22.15 -15.99 3.01
CA ALA A 113 -23.16 -17.03 2.82
C ALA A 113 -24.06 -17.27 4.04
N VAL A 114 -23.84 -16.58 5.17
CA VAL A 114 -24.56 -16.85 6.42
C VAL A 114 -26.07 -16.86 6.25
N GLU A 115 -26.64 -15.83 5.64
CA GLU A 115 -28.09 -15.74 5.46
C GLU A 115 -28.63 -16.86 4.59
N GLY A 116 -27.91 -17.21 3.51
CA GLY A 116 -28.27 -18.33 2.67
C GLY A 116 -28.17 -19.66 3.40
N MET A 117 -27.16 -19.85 4.23
CA MET A 117 -27.01 -21.06 5.02
C MET A 117 -28.08 -21.18 6.10
N GLU A 118 -28.47 -20.07 6.71
CA GLU A 118 -29.60 -20.06 7.67
C GLU A 118 -30.90 -20.50 6.97
N PHE A 119 -31.14 -20.00 5.75
CA PHE A 119 -32.28 -20.43 4.97
C PHE A 119 -32.23 -21.94 4.70
N LEU A 120 -31.08 -22.46 4.31
CA LEU A 120 -30.95 -23.89 4.01
C LEU A 120 -31.23 -24.77 5.25
N THR A 121 -30.73 -24.34 6.40
CA THR A 121 -30.91 -25.13 7.63
C THR A 121 -32.30 -24.99 8.23
N SER A 122 -33.02 -23.91 7.92
CA SER A 122 -34.39 -23.71 8.43
C SER A 122 -35.47 -24.47 7.67
N LYS A 123 -35.11 -25.08 6.55
CA LYS A 123 -36.05 -25.85 5.73
C LYS A 123 -36.52 -27.18 6.37
N GLU A 124 -35.82 -27.59 7.39
CA GLU A 124 -36.19 -28.78 8.14
C GLU A 124 -37.16 -28.43 9.26
#